data_4d0c3eac832e335893daecf279940bae
#
_entry.id   4d0c3eac832e335893daecf279940bae
#
_cell.length_a   1.000
_cell.length_b   1.000
_cell.length_c   1.000
_cell.angle_alpha   90.00
_cell.angle_beta   90.00
_cell.angle_gamma   90.00
#
_symmetry.space_group_name_H-M   'P 1'
#
loop_
_entity.id
_entity.type
_entity.pdbx_description
1 polymer ?
#
loop_
_entity_poly.entity_id
_entity_poly.type
_entity_poly.pdbx_seq_one_letter_code
_entity_poly.pdbx_strand_id
1 'polypeptide(L)'
;EVIYQAILENKTICLAIPRRDVVKELFERFSRDFSGYPISVLHGEEKVLEESNFYIMTTHQLVKYYNYFDIVIIDEVDAFPYSGDECLENGAKTSLKNNGVFVFLSATPSNKIKASVDEVIKIPIRYHRYLLPVPKIKIEKAEVFDFTKKSKFIEKFIKDRLAKNRRILIFVPEIGMCETTVLYLNKSL
;
A
#
# COMPACT_ATOMS: atom_id res chain seq x y z
N GLU A 1 18.39 -0.91 -0.59
CA GLU A 1 19.64 -0.18 -0.19
C GLU A 1 19.51 0.45 1.19
N VAL A 2 18.48 1.26 1.50
CA VAL A 2 18.32 1.92 2.82
C VAL A 2 18.37 0.91 3.97
N ILE A 3 17.62 -0.19 3.87
CA ILE A 3 17.61 -1.26 4.89
C ILE A 3 19.00 -1.88 5.04
N TYR A 4 19.65 -2.19 3.92
CA TYR A 4 20.99 -2.77 3.92
C TYR A 4 22.00 -1.85 4.61
N GLN A 5 21.98 -0.56 4.28
CA GLN A 5 22.87 0.42 4.91
C GLN A 5 22.58 0.57 6.42
N ALA A 6 21.31 0.60 6.82
CA ALA A 6 20.93 0.66 8.23
C ALA A 6 21.46 -0.56 9.02
N ILE A 7 21.37 -1.76 8.43
CA ILE A 7 21.92 -2.99 9.03
C ILE A 7 23.44 -2.89 9.21
N LEU A 8 24.17 -2.42 8.20
CA LEU A 8 25.63 -2.24 8.28
C LEU A 8 26.04 -1.23 9.36
N GLU A 9 25.23 -0.21 9.57
CA GLU A 9 25.44 0.83 10.59
C GLU A 9 24.89 0.43 11.98
N ASN A 10 24.40 -0.80 12.12
CA ASN A 10 23.77 -1.32 13.35
C ASN A 10 22.62 -0.45 13.86
N LYS A 11 21.88 0.19 12.95
CA LYS A 11 20.70 1.00 13.25
C LYS A 11 19.44 0.13 13.32
N THR A 12 18.55 0.47 14.23
CA THR A 12 17.25 -0.17 14.35
C THR A 12 16.29 0.41 13.31
N ILE A 13 15.82 -0.41 12.39
CA ILE A 13 14.95 -0.01 11.28
C ILE A 13 13.61 -0.74 11.29
N CYS A 14 12.55 -0.01 11.05
CA CYS A 14 11.19 -0.54 10.88
C CYS A 14 10.65 -0.25 9.47
N LEU A 15 10.11 -1.29 8.84
CA LEU A 15 9.27 -1.17 7.65
C LEU A 15 7.81 -1.40 8.07
N ALA A 16 7.03 -0.33 8.10
CA ALA A 16 5.63 -0.33 8.50
C ALA A 16 4.71 -0.25 7.27
N ILE A 17 3.71 -1.14 7.22
CA ILE A 17 2.82 -1.32 6.08
C ILE A 17 1.38 -1.38 6.58
N PRO A 18 0.38 -0.77 5.90
CA PRO A 18 -1.01 -0.80 6.38
C PRO A 18 -1.66 -2.19 6.33
N ARG A 19 -1.21 -3.09 5.45
CA ARG A 19 -1.86 -4.37 5.16
C ARG A 19 -1.07 -5.57 5.68
N ARG A 20 -1.76 -6.50 6.39
CA ARG A 20 -1.16 -7.72 6.98
C ARG A 20 -0.63 -8.71 5.95
N ASP A 21 -1.38 -8.91 4.86
CA ASP A 21 -1.00 -9.81 3.78
C ASP A 21 0.32 -9.38 3.10
N VAL A 22 0.51 -8.08 2.94
CA VAL A 22 1.74 -7.52 2.38
C VAL A 22 2.93 -7.68 3.35
N VAL A 23 2.70 -7.57 4.67
CA VAL A 23 3.74 -7.84 5.67
C VAL A 23 4.29 -9.26 5.51
N LYS A 24 3.41 -10.28 5.37
CA LYS A 24 3.81 -11.67 5.16
C LYS A 24 4.62 -11.86 3.88
N GLU A 25 4.12 -11.31 2.76
CA GLU A 25 4.83 -11.38 1.48
C GLU A 25 6.22 -10.75 1.54
N LEU A 26 6.33 -9.57 2.15
CA LEU A 26 7.60 -8.87 2.26
C LEU A 26 8.56 -9.60 3.21
N PHE A 27 8.08 -10.19 4.30
CA PHE A 27 8.91 -11.01 5.16
C PHE A 27 9.55 -12.17 4.39
N GLU A 28 8.76 -12.92 3.60
CA GLU A 28 9.29 -14.01 2.78
C GLU A 28 10.33 -13.54 1.76
N ARG A 29 10.14 -12.37 1.17
CA ARG A 29 11.09 -11.78 0.21
C ARG A 29 12.37 -11.33 0.91
N PHE A 30 12.25 -10.56 1.99
CA PHE A 30 13.40 -10.05 2.72
C PHE A 30 14.20 -11.18 3.41
N SER A 31 13.55 -12.24 3.90
CA SER A 31 14.25 -13.42 4.44
C SER A 31 15.13 -14.13 3.40
N ARG A 32 14.74 -14.06 2.12
CA ARG A 32 15.60 -14.55 1.02
C ARG A 32 16.71 -13.57 0.67
N ASP A 33 16.39 -12.27 0.61
CA ASP A 33 17.34 -11.24 0.20
C ASP A 33 18.41 -10.97 1.27
N PHE A 34 18.06 -11.11 2.55
CA PHE A 34 18.92 -10.98 3.72
C PHE A 34 19.13 -12.34 4.41
N SER A 35 19.48 -13.36 3.63
CA SER A 35 19.65 -14.73 4.14
C SER A 35 20.60 -14.77 5.33
N GLY A 36 20.12 -15.32 6.45
CA GLY A 36 20.87 -15.42 7.71
C GLY A 36 20.84 -14.18 8.60
N TYR A 37 20.18 -13.11 8.19
CA TYR A 37 19.93 -11.96 9.07
C TYR A 37 18.55 -12.10 9.74
N PRO A 38 18.48 -11.95 11.09
CA PRO A 38 17.22 -12.08 11.80
C PRO A 38 16.28 -10.91 11.46
N ILE A 39 15.00 -11.21 11.26
CA ILE A 39 13.96 -10.21 10.95
C ILE A 39 12.80 -10.41 11.93
N SER A 40 12.48 -9.39 12.72
CA SER A 40 11.31 -9.39 13.58
C SER A 40 10.06 -9.00 12.82
N VAL A 41 9.00 -9.81 12.93
CA VAL A 41 7.73 -9.60 12.23
C VAL A 41 6.57 -9.46 13.21
N LEU A 42 5.74 -8.42 13.04
CA LEU A 42 4.59 -8.17 13.88
C LEU A 42 3.36 -7.79 13.03
N HIS A 43 2.35 -8.66 13.03
CA HIS A 43 1.07 -8.36 12.40
C HIS A 43 -0.08 -9.05 13.14
N GLY A 44 -1.10 -8.29 13.50
CA GLY A 44 -2.23 -8.81 14.28
C GLY A 44 -1.76 -9.40 15.60
N GLU A 45 -2.13 -10.65 15.84
CA GLU A 45 -1.74 -11.43 17.02
C GLU A 45 -0.45 -12.24 16.78
N GLU A 46 -0.06 -12.43 15.51
CA GLU A 46 1.14 -13.17 15.15
C GLU A 46 2.38 -12.31 15.37
N LYS A 47 3.36 -12.88 16.06
CA LYS A 47 4.65 -12.24 16.35
C LYS A 47 5.76 -13.27 16.18
N VAL A 48 6.70 -12.94 15.33
CA VAL A 48 8.00 -13.60 15.29
C VAL A 48 9.00 -12.55 15.77
N LEU A 49 9.42 -12.66 17.04
CA LEU A 49 10.39 -11.76 17.65
C LEU A 49 11.73 -12.48 17.72
N GLU A 50 12.67 -12.00 16.96
CA GLU A 50 14.08 -12.40 17.03
C GLU A 50 14.87 -11.20 17.56
N GLU A 51 16.05 -11.45 18.11
CA GLU A 51 17.00 -10.38 18.40
C GLU A 51 17.49 -9.80 17.07
N SER A 52 16.88 -8.71 16.65
CA SER A 52 17.09 -8.10 15.34
C SER A 52 16.99 -6.59 15.42
N ASN A 53 17.73 -5.94 14.55
CA ASN A 53 17.57 -4.50 14.29
C ASN A 53 16.67 -4.21 13.09
N PHE A 54 16.13 -5.24 12.41
CA PHE A 54 15.21 -5.07 11.29
C PHE A 54 13.81 -5.62 11.61
N TYR A 55 12.83 -4.74 11.57
CA TYR A 55 11.42 -5.01 11.88
C TYR A 55 10.54 -4.80 10.66
N ILE A 56 9.64 -5.75 10.40
CA ILE A 56 8.56 -5.61 9.42
C ILE A 56 7.24 -5.73 10.17
N MET A 57 6.37 -4.74 10.09
CA MET A 57 5.14 -4.75 10.85
C MET A 57 4.00 -3.98 10.20
N THR A 58 2.79 -4.16 10.72
CA THR A 58 1.69 -3.26 10.36
C THR A 58 1.83 -1.91 11.06
N THR A 59 1.33 -0.84 10.42
CA THR A 59 1.36 0.53 10.98
C THR A 59 0.76 0.62 12.39
N HIS A 60 -0.25 -0.20 12.70
CA HIS A 60 -0.84 -0.30 14.04
C HIS A 60 0.13 -0.78 15.12
N GLN A 61 1.17 -1.51 14.76
CA GLN A 61 2.13 -2.00 15.76
C GLN A 61 3.09 -0.91 16.22
N LEU A 62 3.27 0.17 15.44
CA LEU A 62 4.16 1.28 15.79
C LEU A 62 3.78 1.95 17.12
N VAL A 63 2.48 1.99 17.47
CA VAL A 63 2.00 2.58 18.72
C VAL A 63 2.54 1.88 19.99
N LYS A 64 3.12 0.69 19.84
CA LYS A 64 3.70 -0.09 20.96
C LYS A 64 5.14 0.28 21.25
N TYR A 65 5.76 1.07 20.40
CA TYR A 65 7.16 1.47 20.51
C TYR A 65 7.29 2.93 20.91
N TYR A 66 8.29 3.21 21.72
CA TYR A 66 8.61 4.56 22.15
C TYR A 66 10.11 4.79 22.03
N ASN A 67 10.53 5.83 21.28
CA ASN A 67 11.93 6.23 21.11
C ASN A 67 12.87 5.03 20.78
N TYR A 68 12.41 4.18 19.86
CA TYR A 68 13.03 2.87 19.62
C TYR A 68 13.75 2.77 18.28
N PHE A 69 13.15 3.26 17.20
CA PHE A 69 13.68 3.12 15.84
C PHE A 69 14.56 4.30 15.45
N ASP A 70 15.69 4.00 14.81
CA ASP A 70 16.53 5.02 14.16
C ASP A 70 15.94 5.42 12.81
N ILE A 71 15.30 4.46 12.11
CA ILE A 71 14.66 4.69 10.81
C ILE A 71 13.28 4.02 10.81
N VAL A 72 12.26 4.77 10.42
CA VAL A 72 10.90 4.25 10.20
C VAL A 72 10.52 4.50 8.76
N ILE A 73 10.37 3.42 7.98
CA ILE A 73 9.84 3.46 6.61
C ILE A 73 8.36 3.15 6.67
N ILE A 74 7.51 4.04 6.18
CA ILE A 74 6.06 3.81 6.06
C ILE A 74 5.71 3.69 4.60
N ASP A 75 5.31 2.49 4.19
CA ASP A 75 4.83 2.23 2.84
C ASP A 75 3.34 2.54 2.71
N GLU A 76 2.92 3.00 1.53
CA GLU A 76 1.55 3.44 1.28
C GLU A 76 1.04 4.45 2.33
N VAL A 77 1.85 5.46 2.66
CA VAL A 77 1.56 6.45 3.73
C VAL A 77 0.24 7.21 3.53
N ASP A 78 -0.27 7.28 2.31
CA ASP A 78 -1.55 7.88 1.92
C ASP A 78 -2.74 6.91 1.99
N ALA A 79 -2.50 5.62 2.28
CA ALA A 79 -3.55 4.61 2.37
C ALA A 79 -4.18 4.52 3.76
N PHE A 80 -5.48 4.18 3.80
CA PHE A 80 -6.16 3.76 5.03
C PHE A 80 -5.51 2.46 5.56
N PRO A 81 -5.37 2.26 6.88
CA PRO A 81 -5.88 3.11 7.97
C PRO A 81 -4.90 4.21 8.43
N TYR A 82 -3.67 4.24 7.97
CA TYR A 82 -2.68 5.20 8.48
C TYR A 82 -3.06 6.65 8.14
N SER A 83 -3.44 6.91 6.91
CA SER A 83 -3.84 8.26 6.48
C SER A 83 -5.18 8.67 7.12
N GLY A 84 -5.13 9.73 7.93
CA GLY A 84 -6.31 10.29 8.60
C GLY A 84 -6.58 9.72 10.00
N ASP A 85 -5.73 8.81 10.50
CA ASP A 85 -5.77 8.34 11.89
C ASP A 85 -4.66 9.02 12.71
N GLU A 86 -5.04 10.03 13.50
CA GLU A 86 -4.10 10.78 14.34
C GLU A 86 -3.38 9.91 15.38
N CYS A 87 -4.04 8.85 15.87
CA CYS A 87 -3.43 7.93 16.82
C CYS A 87 -2.28 7.18 16.17
N LEU A 88 -2.47 6.68 14.95
CA LEU A 88 -1.41 6.00 14.19
C LEU A 88 -0.28 6.95 13.76
N GLU A 89 -0.64 8.18 13.31
CA GLU A 89 0.36 9.19 12.96
C GLU A 89 1.23 9.57 14.18
N ASN A 90 0.60 9.75 15.37
CA ASN A 90 1.32 10.06 16.59
C ASN A 90 2.11 8.85 17.12
N GLY A 91 1.55 7.63 17.05
CA GLY A 91 2.24 6.40 17.40
C GLY A 91 3.51 6.20 16.58
N ALA A 92 3.45 6.47 15.29
CA ALA A 92 4.63 6.44 14.43
C ALA A 92 5.69 7.46 14.89
N LYS A 93 5.27 8.71 15.15
CA LYS A 93 6.19 9.76 15.63
C LYS A 93 6.87 9.40 16.94
N THR A 94 6.12 8.86 17.90
CA THR A 94 6.66 8.46 19.20
C THR A 94 7.55 7.24 19.14
N SER A 95 7.39 6.39 18.15
CA SER A 95 8.23 5.21 17.94
C SER A 95 9.64 5.55 17.44
N LEU A 96 9.79 6.70 16.78
CA LEU A 96 11.05 7.18 16.24
C LEU A 96 11.94 7.79 17.34
N LYS A 97 13.24 7.57 17.29
CA LYS A 97 14.23 8.24 18.16
C LYS A 97 14.31 9.73 17.82
N ASN A 98 14.78 10.54 18.79
CA ASN A 98 14.90 11.99 18.61
C ASN A 98 15.71 12.42 17.37
N ASN A 99 16.73 11.65 17.00
CA ASN A 99 17.57 11.88 15.80
C ASN A 99 17.22 10.86 14.68
N GLY A 100 16.08 10.23 14.75
CA GLY A 100 15.64 9.25 13.78
C GLY A 100 15.09 9.88 12.50
N VAL A 101 14.95 9.08 11.47
CA VAL A 101 14.53 9.51 10.14
C VAL A 101 13.26 8.78 9.71
N PHE A 102 12.27 9.52 9.24
CA PHE A 102 11.13 8.97 8.50
C PHE A 102 11.44 8.88 7.01
N VAL A 103 11.03 7.76 6.41
CA VAL A 103 10.98 7.57 4.97
C VAL A 103 9.55 7.21 4.57
N PHE A 104 8.86 8.10 3.88
CA PHE A 104 7.51 7.87 3.40
C PHE A 104 7.52 7.40 1.96
N LEU A 105 6.83 6.30 1.68
CA LEU A 105 6.65 5.77 0.33
C LEU A 105 5.18 5.95 -0.09
N SER A 106 4.97 6.51 -1.28
CA SER A 106 3.64 6.68 -1.86
C SER A 106 3.72 6.85 -3.37
N ALA A 107 2.74 6.30 -4.08
CA ALA A 107 2.53 6.56 -5.50
C ALA A 107 1.79 7.89 -5.74
N THR A 108 0.97 8.32 -4.78
CA THR A 108 0.04 9.46 -4.89
C THR A 108 0.08 10.37 -3.66
N PRO A 109 1.27 10.88 -3.27
CA PRO A 109 1.41 11.63 -2.02
C PRO A 109 0.57 12.92 -2.02
N SER A 110 -0.22 13.11 -0.96
CA SER A 110 -1.02 14.32 -0.75
C SER A 110 -0.12 15.54 -0.55
N ASN A 111 -0.68 16.75 -0.75
CA ASN A 111 0.05 17.98 -0.48
C ASN A 111 0.42 18.12 1.01
N LYS A 112 -0.39 17.58 1.94
CA LYS A 112 -0.09 17.53 3.37
C LYS A 112 1.19 16.74 3.63
N ILE A 113 1.32 15.55 3.05
CA ILE A 113 2.51 14.70 3.19
C ILE A 113 3.74 15.39 2.60
N LYS A 114 3.63 15.94 1.38
CA LYS A 114 4.75 16.66 0.75
C LYS A 114 5.24 17.86 1.56
N ALA A 115 4.34 18.54 2.26
CA ALA A 115 4.69 19.70 3.11
C ALA A 115 5.27 19.29 4.48
N SER A 116 5.15 18.02 4.88
CA SER A 116 5.62 17.51 6.16
C SER A 116 6.99 16.84 6.10
N VAL A 117 7.66 16.82 4.95
CA VAL A 117 8.97 16.21 4.74
C VAL A 117 9.98 17.25 4.29
N ASP A 118 11.24 17.02 4.64
CA ASP A 118 12.34 17.91 4.28
C ASP A 118 12.74 17.75 2.80
N GLU A 119 12.62 16.54 2.26
CA GLU A 119 13.03 16.22 0.89
C GLU A 119 12.01 15.30 0.21
N VAL A 120 11.80 15.49 -1.10
CA VAL A 120 10.94 14.66 -1.95
C VAL A 120 11.73 14.09 -3.11
N ILE A 121 11.96 12.77 -3.08
CA ILE A 121 12.64 12.05 -4.15
C ILE A 121 11.58 11.44 -5.09
N LYS A 122 11.64 11.76 -6.38
CA LYS A 122 10.74 11.20 -7.40
C LYS A 122 11.44 10.11 -8.19
N ILE A 123 10.83 8.92 -8.22
CA ILE A 123 11.30 7.78 -9.02
C ILE A 123 10.30 7.58 -10.18
N PRO A 124 10.49 8.25 -11.34
CA PRO A 124 9.50 8.28 -12.42
C PRO A 124 9.45 6.99 -13.25
N ILE A 125 10.45 6.12 -13.11
CA ILE A 125 10.59 4.91 -13.93
C ILE A 125 10.43 3.68 -13.04
N ARG A 126 9.58 2.75 -13.47
CA ARG A 126 9.45 1.43 -12.84
C ARG A 126 10.74 0.62 -12.96
N TYR A 127 10.98 -0.27 -12.00
CA TYR A 127 12.12 -1.19 -12.02
C TYR A 127 12.30 -1.93 -13.36
N HIS A 128 11.21 -2.40 -13.97
CA HIS A 128 11.23 -3.09 -15.28
C HIS A 128 11.26 -2.15 -16.48
N ARG A 129 11.37 -0.85 -16.29
CA ARG A 129 11.46 0.18 -17.35
C ARG A 129 10.26 0.25 -18.31
N TYR A 130 9.16 -0.45 -18.03
CA TYR A 130 7.94 -0.31 -18.80
C TYR A 130 7.16 0.93 -18.37
N LEU A 131 6.67 1.67 -19.35
CA LEU A 131 5.79 2.81 -19.12
C LEU A 131 4.49 2.36 -18.46
N LEU A 132 3.94 3.22 -17.59
CA LEU A 132 2.60 3.00 -17.04
C LEU A 132 1.56 3.06 -18.17
N PRO A 133 0.59 2.14 -18.20
CA PRO A 133 -0.51 2.25 -19.15
C PRO A 133 -1.29 3.52 -18.86
N VAL A 134 -1.50 4.33 -19.89
CA VAL A 134 -2.32 5.54 -19.80
C VAL A 134 -3.79 5.13 -19.81
N PRO A 135 -4.57 5.45 -18.76
CA PRO A 135 -5.99 5.14 -18.72
C PRO A 135 -6.74 5.96 -19.78
N LYS A 136 -7.70 5.33 -20.45
CA LYS A 136 -8.64 6.04 -21.33
C LYS A 136 -9.81 6.52 -20.48
N ILE A 137 -9.93 7.82 -20.32
CA ILE A 137 -11.04 8.42 -19.59
C ILE A 137 -12.22 8.56 -20.53
N LYS A 138 -13.39 8.09 -20.12
CA LYS A 138 -14.65 8.33 -20.78
C LYS A 138 -15.64 8.88 -19.76
N ILE A 139 -16.21 10.04 -20.08
CA ILE A 139 -17.21 10.69 -19.23
C ILE A 139 -18.58 10.31 -19.80
N GLU A 140 -19.40 9.65 -18.97
CA GLU A 140 -20.82 9.43 -19.22
C GLU A 140 -21.65 10.16 -18.17
N LYS A 141 -22.95 10.39 -18.46
CA LYS A 141 -23.84 11.05 -17.49
C LYS A 141 -23.90 10.25 -16.20
N ALA A 142 -24.00 10.93 -15.06
CA ALA A 142 -23.89 10.39 -13.69
C ALA A 142 -24.84 9.22 -13.33
N GLU A 143 -25.81 8.93 -14.15
CA GLU A 143 -26.74 7.79 -13.99
C GLU A 143 -26.07 6.41 -14.20
N VAL A 144 -24.80 6.38 -14.63
CA VAL A 144 -24.06 5.14 -14.96
C VAL A 144 -23.69 4.34 -13.70
N PHE A 145 -23.64 4.94 -12.53
CA PHE A 145 -23.40 4.21 -11.27
C PHE A 145 -24.66 3.57 -10.68
N ASP A 146 -25.82 3.85 -11.26
CA ASP A 146 -27.03 3.08 -10.98
C ASP A 146 -27.08 1.88 -11.92
N PHE A 147 -26.44 0.77 -11.48
CA PHE A 147 -26.44 -0.50 -12.22
C PHE A 147 -27.85 -1.09 -12.42
N THR A 148 -28.89 -0.42 -11.93
CA THR A 148 -30.28 -0.74 -12.27
C THR A 148 -30.65 -0.22 -13.68
N LYS A 149 -29.91 0.75 -14.21
CA LYS A 149 -30.10 1.31 -15.55
C LYS A 149 -29.06 0.76 -16.53
N LYS A 150 -29.52 0.22 -17.64
CA LYS A 150 -28.66 -0.38 -18.69
C LYS A 150 -27.74 0.64 -19.33
N SER A 151 -26.41 0.49 -19.17
CA SER A 151 -25.42 1.23 -19.94
C SER A 151 -24.99 0.41 -21.17
N LYS A 152 -25.55 0.78 -22.32
CA LYS A 152 -25.17 0.17 -23.62
C LYS A 152 -23.66 0.25 -23.89
N PHE A 153 -23.00 1.28 -23.37
CA PHE A 153 -21.56 1.43 -23.54
C PHE A 153 -20.77 0.39 -22.72
N ILE A 154 -21.10 0.23 -21.44
CA ILE A 154 -20.41 -0.75 -20.55
C ILE A 154 -20.64 -2.15 -21.10
N GLU A 155 -21.88 -2.51 -21.46
CA GLU A 155 -22.19 -3.81 -22.06
C GLU A 155 -21.38 -4.06 -23.35
N LYS A 156 -21.38 -3.11 -24.28
CA LYS A 156 -20.60 -3.22 -25.52
C LYS A 156 -19.11 -3.34 -25.25
N PHE A 157 -18.58 -2.53 -24.32
CA PHE A 157 -17.17 -2.57 -23.95
C PHE A 157 -16.77 -3.95 -23.37
N ILE A 158 -17.59 -4.48 -22.46
CA ILE A 158 -17.34 -5.78 -21.84
C ILE A 158 -17.40 -6.91 -22.89
N LYS A 159 -18.46 -6.94 -23.72
CA LYS A 159 -18.59 -7.93 -24.81
C LYS A 159 -17.41 -7.92 -25.78
N ASP A 160 -16.96 -6.73 -26.18
CA ASP A 160 -15.78 -6.58 -27.06
C ASP A 160 -14.49 -7.13 -26.40
N ARG A 161 -14.33 -6.96 -25.10
CA ARG A 161 -13.15 -7.47 -24.37
C ARG A 161 -13.22 -8.97 -24.14
N LEU A 162 -14.37 -9.51 -23.81
CA LEU A 162 -14.60 -10.95 -23.67
C LEU A 162 -14.39 -11.68 -25.01
N ALA A 163 -14.90 -11.12 -26.12
CA ALA A 163 -14.67 -11.67 -27.47
C ALA A 163 -13.18 -11.75 -27.85
N LYS A 164 -12.34 -10.90 -27.26
CA LYS A 164 -10.87 -10.90 -27.42
C LYS A 164 -10.15 -11.72 -26.37
N ASN A 165 -10.87 -12.56 -25.63
CA ASN A 165 -10.35 -13.38 -24.53
C ASN A 165 -9.55 -12.57 -23.48
N ARG A 166 -10.00 -11.33 -23.18
CA ARG A 166 -9.37 -10.44 -22.19
C ARG A 166 -10.03 -10.60 -20.82
N ARG A 167 -9.21 -10.68 -19.78
CA ARG A 167 -9.70 -10.59 -18.40
C ARG A 167 -10.15 -9.16 -18.11
N ILE A 168 -11.27 -9.01 -17.38
CA ILE A 168 -11.83 -7.71 -17.02
C ILE A 168 -11.90 -7.64 -15.51
N LEU A 169 -11.38 -6.57 -14.94
CA LEU A 169 -11.51 -6.24 -13.53
C LEU A 169 -12.32 -4.94 -13.43
N ILE A 170 -13.40 -4.97 -12.65
CA ILE A 170 -14.31 -3.85 -12.47
C ILE A 170 -14.21 -3.40 -11.02
N PHE A 171 -13.84 -2.14 -10.82
CA PHE A 171 -13.84 -1.51 -9.50
C PHE A 171 -15.12 -0.72 -9.31
N VAL A 172 -15.73 -0.88 -8.14
CA VAL A 172 -16.93 -0.15 -7.72
C VAL A 172 -16.64 0.60 -6.42
N PRO A 173 -17.34 1.73 -6.17
CA PRO A 173 -17.07 2.56 -4.99
C PRO A 173 -17.31 1.89 -3.65
N GLU A 174 -18.28 0.95 -3.56
CA GLU A 174 -18.72 0.32 -2.33
C GLU A 174 -18.82 -1.20 -2.47
N ILE A 175 -18.56 -1.92 -1.37
CA ILE A 175 -18.62 -3.40 -1.35
C ILE A 175 -20.01 -3.92 -1.75
N GLY A 176 -21.10 -3.30 -1.26
CA GLY A 176 -22.46 -3.67 -1.61
C GLY A 176 -22.80 -3.56 -3.10
N MET A 177 -22.05 -2.71 -3.83
CA MET A 177 -22.22 -2.59 -5.28
C MET A 177 -21.57 -3.74 -6.06
N CYS A 178 -20.69 -4.55 -5.45
CA CYS A 178 -20.11 -5.70 -6.13
C CYS A 178 -21.19 -6.70 -6.55
N GLU A 179 -22.08 -7.07 -5.62
CA GLU A 179 -23.16 -8.05 -5.87
C GLU A 179 -24.16 -7.53 -6.92
N THR A 180 -24.59 -6.30 -6.79
CA THR A 180 -25.50 -5.66 -7.76
C THR A 180 -24.89 -5.57 -9.14
N THR A 181 -23.58 -5.30 -9.24
CA THR A 181 -22.83 -5.28 -10.51
C THR A 181 -22.79 -6.68 -11.15
N VAL A 182 -22.51 -7.71 -10.37
CA VAL A 182 -22.49 -9.10 -10.86
C VAL A 182 -23.88 -9.52 -11.36
N LEU A 183 -24.92 -9.23 -10.59
CA LEU A 183 -26.31 -9.54 -10.99
C LEU A 183 -26.71 -8.82 -12.29
N TYR A 184 -26.33 -7.55 -12.43
CA TYR A 184 -26.55 -6.78 -13.65
C TYR A 184 -25.85 -7.39 -14.85
N LEU A 185 -24.56 -7.70 -14.72
CA LEU A 185 -23.78 -8.25 -15.81
C LEU A 185 -24.25 -9.64 -16.24
N ASN A 186 -24.61 -10.50 -15.31
CA ASN A 186 -25.16 -11.83 -15.61
C ASN A 186 -26.49 -11.78 -16.39
N LYS A 187 -27.26 -10.69 -16.25
CA LYS A 187 -28.50 -10.48 -17.00
C LYS A 187 -28.29 -9.83 -18.38
N SER A 188 -27.15 -9.14 -18.57
CA SER A 188 -26.90 -8.28 -19.71
C SER A 188 -25.91 -8.86 -20.72
N LEU A 189 -25.12 -9.83 -20.31
CA LEU A 189 -24.11 -10.53 -21.12
C LEU A 189 -24.63 -11.87 -21.63
#